data_e5c9c7fd83b3310b6e864a0e14c96664
#
_entry.id   e5c9c7fd83b3310b6e864a0e14c96664
#
_cell.length_a   1.000
_cell.length_b   1.000
_cell.length_c   1.000
_cell.angle_alpha   90.00
_cell.angle_beta   90.00
_cell.angle_gamma   90.00
#
_symmetry.space_group_name_H-M   'P 1'
#
loop_
_entity.id
_entity.type
_entity.pdbx_description
1 polymer ?
#
loop_
_entity_poly.entity_id
_entity_poly.type
_entity_poly.pdbx_seq_one_letter_code
_entity_poly.pdbx_strand_id
1 'polypeptide(L)'
;VEIPGLPDYEISGGFLDVYTLVERAGANIRSSDIPLMIQDQTLFVATQRMDGKPAVGEAFVAVSYDNTEVTTTHDFEPDYANSELGILTVTSAAGTANGQTKLTIAGNTPDAALKVKVDAQPAMVQIGMKPGKTWVAYTSGTDLTAATGTYATVVELDGAGKVVKAGSTVVTAKAGA
;
A
#
# COMPACT_ATOMS: atom_id res chain seq x y z
N VAL A 1 -14.55 -1.62 3.81
CA VAL A 1 -13.71 -2.76 3.36
C VAL A 1 -12.79 -2.21 2.30
N GLU A 2 -11.50 -2.29 2.52
CA GLU A 2 -10.49 -1.96 1.51
C GLU A 2 -10.32 -3.18 0.61
N ILE A 3 -10.44 -2.98 -0.68
CA ILE A 3 -10.25 -4.05 -1.67
C ILE A 3 -8.89 -3.81 -2.32
N PRO A 4 -7.89 -4.69 -2.07
CA PRO A 4 -6.59 -4.57 -2.70
C PRO A 4 -6.73 -4.57 -4.23
N GLY A 5 -6.06 -3.64 -4.90
CA GLY A 5 -6.09 -3.50 -6.36
C GLY A 5 -7.14 -2.55 -6.91
N LEU A 6 -8.08 -2.05 -6.09
CA LEU A 6 -8.89 -0.90 -6.50
C LEU A 6 -8.05 0.38 -6.39
N PRO A 7 -8.04 1.23 -7.41
CA PRO A 7 -7.37 2.53 -7.34
C PRO A 7 -7.97 3.41 -6.24
N ASP A 8 -7.12 4.22 -5.60
CA ASP A 8 -7.59 5.26 -4.70
C ASP A 8 -8.49 6.24 -5.46
N TYR A 9 -9.53 6.75 -4.78
CA TYR A 9 -10.51 7.70 -5.34
C TYR A 9 -11.46 7.12 -6.40
N GLU A 10 -11.55 5.81 -6.54
CA GLU A 10 -12.56 5.15 -7.36
C GLU A 10 -13.58 4.42 -6.50
N ILE A 11 -14.83 4.47 -6.91
CA ILE A 11 -15.94 3.73 -6.33
C ILE A 11 -16.55 2.88 -7.44
N SER A 12 -16.64 1.58 -7.23
CA SER A 12 -17.33 0.66 -8.12
C SER A 12 -18.61 0.15 -7.49
N GLY A 13 -19.67 0.07 -8.27
CA GLY A 13 -20.96 -0.41 -7.83
C GLY A 13 -21.73 -1.08 -8.95
N GLY A 14 -22.78 -1.83 -8.60
CA GLY A 14 -23.62 -2.48 -9.60
C GLY A 14 -24.62 -3.45 -9.04
N PHE A 15 -25.38 -4.08 -9.93
CA PHE A 15 -26.31 -5.12 -9.61
C PHE A 15 -25.60 -6.48 -9.56
N LEU A 16 -25.34 -6.98 -8.35
CA LEU A 16 -24.63 -8.25 -8.17
C LEU A 16 -25.42 -9.47 -8.67
N ASP A 17 -26.73 -9.39 -8.81
CA ASP A 17 -27.57 -10.48 -9.34
C ASP A 17 -27.22 -10.87 -10.78
N VAL A 18 -26.59 -9.95 -11.53
CA VAL A 18 -26.13 -10.21 -12.90
C VAL A 18 -24.61 -10.45 -12.97
N TYR A 19 -24.00 -10.70 -11.83
CA TYR A 19 -22.58 -11.11 -11.76
C TYR A 19 -22.50 -12.64 -11.68
N THR A 20 -21.83 -13.25 -12.63
CA THR A 20 -21.64 -14.70 -12.65
C THR A 20 -20.35 -15.06 -11.95
N LEU A 21 -20.47 -15.81 -10.85
CA LEU A 21 -19.35 -16.40 -10.15
C LEU A 21 -19.25 -17.88 -10.54
N VAL A 22 -18.09 -18.29 -11.04
CA VAL A 22 -17.80 -19.67 -11.43
C VAL A 22 -16.76 -20.25 -10.48
N GLU A 23 -17.10 -21.32 -9.81
CA GLU A 23 -16.17 -22.11 -9.03
C GLU A 23 -15.59 -23.22 -9.92
N ARG A 24 -14.29 -23.14 -10.21
CA ARG A 24 -13.60 -24.13 -11.06
C ARG A 24 -13.15 -25.36 -10.27
N ALA A 25 -12.85 -25.19 -8.99
CA ALA A 25 -12.49 -26.28 -8.09
C ALA A 25 -12.91 -25.90 -6.67
N GLY A 26 -13.66 -26.76 -6.01
CA GLY A 26 -14.06 -26.59 -4.63
C GLY A 26 -12.88 -26.41 -3.67
N ALA A 27 -13.15 -25.97 -2.47
CA ALA A 27 -12.14 -25.79 -1.44
C ALA A 27 -11.41 -27.11 -1.17
N ASN A 28 -10.10 -27.12 -1.32
CA ASN A 28 -9.24 -28.25 -0.99
C ASN A 28 -8.39 -27.87 0.21
N ILE A 29 -8.58 -28.59 1.32
CA ILE A 29 -7.82 -28.37 2.56
C ILE A 29 -6.85 -29.53 2.72
N ARG A 30 -5.58 -29.21 2.89
CA ARG A 30 -4.51 -30.18 3.15
C ARG A 30 -3.83 -29.80 4.46
N SER A 31 -3.47 -30.81 5.25
CA SER A 31 -2.65 -30.65 6.45
C SER A 31 -1.31 -31.37 6.28
N SER A 32 -0.28 -30.82 6.88
CA SER A 32 1.06 -31.43 6.94
C SER A 32 1.77 -31.00 8.20
N ASP A 33 2.31 -31.96 8.92
CA ASP A 33 3.11 -31.74 10.14
C ASP A 33 4.60 -31.58 9.78
N ILE A 34 5.01 -32.08 8.60
CA ILE A 34 6.42 -32.19 8.21
C ILE A 34 7.16 -30.84 8.21
N PRO A 35 6.61 -29.74 7.65
CA PRO A 35 7.32 -28.46 7.61
C PRO A 35 7.53 -27.81 8.98
N LEU A 36 6.68 -28.14 9.97
CA LEU A 36 6.63 -27.48 11.28
C LEU A 36 6.86 -28.46 12.45
N MET A 37 7.37 -29.64 12.16
CA MET A 37 7.57 -30.71 13.13
C MET A 37 8.49 -30.30 14.31
N ILE A 38 9.47 -29.42 14.07
CA ILE A 38 10.38 -28.91 15.11
C ILE A 38 9.65 -27.98 16.09
N GLN A 39 8.53 -27.38 15.64
CA GLN A 39 7.76 -26.42 16.42
C GLN A 39 6.48 -27.03 17.01
N ASP A 40 6.30 -28.35 16.86
CA ASP A 40 5.08 -29.07 17.27
C ASP A 40 3.79 -28.42 16.74
N GLN A 41 3.82 -28.03 15.45
CA GLN A 41 2.71 -27.34 14.78
C GLN A 41 2.31 -28.10 13.51
N THR A 42 1.03 -28.03 13.17
CA THR A 42 0.47 -28.56 11.93
C THR A 42 0.15 -27.43 10.96
N LEU A 43 0.66 -27.49 9.75
CA LEU A 43 0.34 -26.56 8.68
C LEU A 43 -0.96 -26.99 7.97
N PHE A 44 -1.93 -26.09 7.89
CA PHE A 44 -3.15 -26.26 7.09
C PHE A 44 -3.07 -25.33 5.88
N VAL A 45 -3.22 -25.88 4.69
CA VAL A 45 -3.29 -25.12 3.44
C VAL A 45 -4.64 -25.34 2.80
N ALA A 46 -5.40 -24.25 2.65
CA ALA A 46 -6.67 -24.25 1.93
C ALA A 46 -6.49 -23.57 0.57
N THR A 47 -6.93 -24.23 -0.50
CA THR A 47 -6.91 -23.68 -1.85
C THR A 47 -8.29 -23.80 -2.47
N GLN A 48 -8.75 -22.72 -3.12
CA GLN A 48 -9.98 -22.68 -3.90
C GLN A 48 -9.73 -21.91 -5.19
N ARG A 49 -10.33 -22.33 -6.28
CA ARG A 49 -10.26 -21.62 -7.56
C ARG A 49 -11.63 -21.20 -7.98
N MET A 50 -11.81 -19.89 -8.08
CA MET A 50 -13.03 -19.28 -8.57
C MET A 50 -12.67 -18.15 -9.54
N ASP A 51 -13.59 -17.84 -10.41
CA ASP A 51 -13.52 -16.73 -11.33
C ASP A 51 -14.89 -16.07 -11.41
N GLY A 52 -14.94 -14.80 -11.77
CA GLY A 52 -16.19 -14.07 -11.85
C GLY A 52 -16.16 -13.00 -12.92
N LYS A 53 -17.33 -12.80 -13.54
CA LYS A 53 -17.47 -11.81 -14.59
C LYS A 53 -18.90 -11.29 -14.62
N PRO A 54 -19.11 -9.99 -14.88
CA PRO A 54 -20.45 -9.47 -15.12
C PRO A 54 -21.06 -10.10 -16.37
N ALA A 55 -22.30 -10.59 -16.26
CA ALA A 55 -23.07 -11.08 -17.40
C ALA A 55 -23.59 -9.91 -18.27
N VAL A 56 -23.86 -8.77 -17.63
CA VAL A 56 -24.32 -7.54 -18.27
C VAL A 56 -23.39 -6.40 -17.82
N GLY A 57 -22.57 -5.87 -18.72
CA GLY A 57 -21.58 -4.83 -18.41
C GLY A 57 -22.21 -3.51 -17.94
N GLU A 58 -23.34 -3.12 -18.55
CA GLU A 58 -24.05 -1.89 -18.23
C GLU A 58 -24.71 -1.89 -16.83
N ALA A 59 -24.76 -3.05 -16.18
CA ALA A 59 -25.25 -3.16 -14.79
C ALA A 59 -24.22 -2.72 -13.75
N PHE A 60 -23.00 -2.39 -14.16
CA PHE A 60 -21.91 -1.97 -13.28
C PHE A 60 -21.39 -0.59 -13.69
N VAL A 61 -21.03 0.17 -12.68
CA VAL A 61 -20.48 1.52 -12.84
C VAL A 61 -19.24 1.68 -11.98
N ALA A 62 -18.24 2.35 -12.53
CA ALA A 62 -17.11 2.86 -11.77
C ALA A 62 -17.09 4.39 -11.88
N VAL A 63 -16.83 5.04 -10.77
CA VAL A 63 -16.81 6.51 -10.67
C VAL A 63 -15.50 6.92 -10.01
N SER A 64 -14.75 7.80 -10.67
CA SER A 64 -13.63 8.51 -10.08
C SER A 64 -14.09 9.88 -9.56
N TYR A 65 -13.70 10.22 -8.31
CA TYR A 65 -14.03 11.50 -7.70
C TYR A 65 -12.83 12.44 -7.56
N ASP A 66 -11.74 12.12 -8.23
CA ASP A 66 -10.52 12.94 -8.27
C ASP A 66 -10.25 13.56 -9.65
N ASN A 67 -11.25 13.48 -10.55
CA ASN A 67 -11.18 13.99 -11.91
C ASN A 67 -10.11 13.29 -12.79
N THR A 68 -9.74 12.06 -12.46
CA THR A 68 -8.93 11.18 -13.32
C THR A 68 -9.85 10.23 -14.09
N GLU A 69 -9.36 9.73 -15.22
CA GLU A 69 -10.07 8.71 -15.99
C GLU A 69 -10.20 7.43 -15.18
N VAL A 70 -11.39 6.82 -15.22
CA VAL A 70 -11.66 5.56 -14.50
C VAL A 70 -10.79 4.45 -15.08
N THR A 71 -10.16 3.68 -14.20
CA THR A 71 -9.35 2.54 -14.61
C THR A 71 -10.22 1.41 -15.14
N THR A 72 -10.02 1.02 -16.39
CA THR A 72 -10.77 -0.05 -17.06
C THR A 72 -10.12 -1.43 -16.91
N THR A 73 -8.88 -1.46 -16.46
CA THR A 73 -8.13 -2.70 -16.22
C THR A 73 -7.61 -2.71 -14.78
N HIS A 74 -8.03 -3.72 -14.02
CA HIS A 74 -7.50 -3.98 -12.68
C HIS A 74 -6.56 -5.18 -12.78
N ASP A 75 -5.27 -4.94 -12.61
CA ASP A 75 -4.31 -6.01 -12.42
C ASP A 75 -4.42 -6.54 -11.00
N PHE A 76 -5.12 -7.65 -10.85
CA PHE A 76 -5.02 -8.45 -9.63
C PHE A 76 -3.65 -9.13 -9.63
N GLU A 77 -2.67 -8.47 -9.05
CA GLU A 77 -1.38 -9.11 -8.82
C GLU A 77 -1.44 -9.91 -7.52
N PRO A 78 -1.48 -11.25 -7.59
CA PRO A 78 -1.54 -12.10 -6.39
C PRO A 78 -0.20 -12.18 -5.63
N ASP A 79 0.87 -11.60 -6.16
CA ASP A 79 2.23 -11.87 -5.69
C ASP A 79 2.64 -11.15 -4.40
N TYR A 80 1.87 -10.16 -3.93
CA TYR A 80 2.17 -9.54 -2.63
C TYR A 80 1.68 -10.36 -1.42
N ALA A 81 0.86 -11.38 -1.62
CA ALA A 81 0.29 -12.18 -0.53
C ALA A 81 1.33 -12.92 0.33
N ASN A 82 2.53 -13.15 -0.22
CA ASN A 82 3.65 -13.82 0.46
C ASN A 82 4.89 -12.92 0.61
N SER A 83 4.77 -11.64 0.30
CA SER A 83 5.87 -10.68 0.42
C SER A 83 5.75 -9.90 1.72
N GLU A 84 6.84 -9.76 2.44
CA GLU A 84 6.90 -8.90 3.62
C GLU A 84 7.22 -7.47 3.22
N LEU A 85 6.57 -6.51 3.90
CA LEU A 85 6.88 -5.10 3.73
C LEU A 85 8.31 -4.84 4.21
N GLY A 86 9.18 -4.39 3.31
CA GLY A 86 10.55 -4.03 3.66
C GLY A 86 10.59 -2.82 4.60
N ILE A 87 11.67 -2.70 5.34
CA ILE A 87 11.85 -1.65 6.35
C ILE A 87 12.74 -0.54 5.81
N LEU A 88 12.30 0.71 5.95
CA LEU A 88 13.12 1.91 5.80
C LEU A 88 13.47 2.48 7.16
N THR A 89 14.73 2.84 7.37
CA THR A 89 15.13 3.63 8.53
C THR A 89 14.99 5.11 8.18
N VAL A 90 14.08 5.80 8.86
CA VAL A 90 13.81 7.22 8.64
C VAL A 90 14.20 7.99 9.89
N THR A 91 15.03 9.03 9.73
CA THR A 91 15.40 9.94 10.82
C THR A 91 15.03 11.37 10.43
N SER A 92 14.63 12.17 11.43
CA SER A 92 14.20 13.55 11.25
C SER A 92 15.18 14.49 11.95
N ALA A 93 15.55 15.56 11.28
CA ALA A 93 16.35 16.66 11.81
C ALA A 93 15.73 18.00 11.42
N ALA A 94 16.08 19.09 12.13
CA ALA A 94 15.64 20.43 11.79
C ALA A 94 16.02 20.80 10.36
N GLY A 95 15.05 21.37 9.62
CA GLY A 95 15.27 21.85 8.26
C GLY A 95 15.99 23.19 8.17
N THR A 96 16.01 23.77 6.98
CA THR A 96 16.72 25.02 6.72
C THR A 96 15.93 26.25 7.23
N ALA A 97 14.61 26.26 7.06
CA ALA A 97 13.74 27.35 7.52
C ALA A 97 12.80 26.90 8.66
N ASN A 98 12.21 27.86 9.35
CA ASN A 98 11.25 27.60 10.43
C ASN A 98 10.08 26.76 9.93
N GLY A 99 9.67 25.77 10.73
CA GLY A 99 8.61 24.83 10.37
C GLY A 99 9.02 23.76 9.33
N GLN A 100 10.31 23.67 9.01
CA GLN A 100 10.82 22.65 8.11
C GLN A 100 11.64 21.60 8.84
N THR A 101 11.58 20.38 8.31
CA THR A 101 12.38 19.23 8.71
C THR A 101 13.11 18.65 7.52
N LYS A 102 14.19 17.93 7.77
CA LYS A 102 14.89 17.07 6.81
C LYS A 102 14.79 15.63 7.25
N LEU A 103 14.36 14.78 6.36
CA LEU A 103 14.34 13.34 6.60
C LEU A 103 15.51 12.68 5.90
N THR A 104 16.30 11.94 6.66
CA THR A 104 17.34 11.06 6.11
C THR A 104 16.77 9.64 6.08
N ILE A 105 16.83 9.01 4.90
CA ILE A 105 16.26 7.71 4.64
C ILE A 105 17.40 6.74 4.34
N ALA A 106 17.41 5.61 5.04
CA ALA A 106 18.36 4.54 4.81
C ALA A 106 17.62 3.21 4.58
N GLY A 107 18.26 2.28 3.88
CA GLY A 107 17.69 0.98 3.49
C GLY A 107 16.86 1.02 2.22
N ASN A 108 16.76 2.19 1.56
CA ASN A 108 16.11 2.29 0.27
C ASN A 108 16.99 1.70 -0.85
N THR A 109 16.34 1.21 -1.90
CA THR A 109 16.99 0.80 -3.13
C THR A 109 17.53 2.04 -3.85
N PRO A 110 18.77 2.02 -4.41
CA PRO A 110 19.26 3.13 -5.21
C PRO A 110 18.28 3.53 -6.30
N ASP A 111 18.08 4.83 -6.49
CA ASP A 111 17.19 5.42 -7.51
C ASP A 111 15.71 5.06 -7.41
N ALA A 112 15.30 4.36 -6.36
CA ALA A 112 13.88 4.06 -6.15
C ALA A 112 13.08 5.33 -5.83
N ALA A 113 11.86 5.40 -6.35
CA ALA A 113 10.95 6.49 -6.07
C ALA A 113 10.49 6.44 -4.60
N LEU A 114 10.65 7.56 -3.89
CA LEU A 114 10.20 7.71 -2.51
C LEU A 114 9.04 8.68 -2.44
N LYS A 115 8.07 8.37 -1.58
CA LYS A 115 7.00 9.30 -1.22
C LYS A 115 6.89 9.43 0.29
N VAL A 116 6.45 10.60 0.74
CA VAL A 116 6.24 10.92 2.16
C VAL A 116 4.81 11.40 2.39
N LYS A 117 4.26 11.02 3.51
CA LYS A 117 3.02 11.58 4.07
C LYS A 117 3.29 12.05 5.49
N VAL A 118 2.83 13.26 5.82
CA VAL A 118 2.89 13.81 7.18
C VAL A 118 1.49 13.81 7.77
N ASP A 119 1.35 13.26 8.97
CA ASP A 119 0.06 13.15 9.66
C ASP A 119 0.24 13.19 11.18
N ALA A 120 -0.87 13.31 11.94
CA ALA A 120 -0.86 13.26 13.40
C ALA A 120 -0.47 11.88 13.97
N GLN A 121 -0.64 10.82 13.18
CA GLN A 121 -0.26 9.44 13.49
C GLN A 121 0.51 8.83 12.32
N PRO A 122 1.33 7.78 12.54
CA PRO A 122 1.95 7.06 11.44
C PRO A 122 0.90 6.55 10.46
N ALA A 123 1.10 6.79 9.18
CA ALA A 123 0.20 6.25 8.16
C ALA A 123 0.29 4.72 8.13
N MET A 124 -0.85 4.06 8.05
CA MET A 124 -0.89 2.62 7.82
C MET A 124 -0.44 2.33 6.38
N VAL A 125 0.51 1.45 6.25
CA VAL A 125 1.12 1.08 4.96
C VAL A 125 1.10 -0.43 4.81
N GLN A 126 0.69 -0.89 3.64
CA GLN A 126 0.73 -2.29 3.25
C GLN A 126 1.58 -2.46 2.00
N ILE A 127 2.22 -3.63 1.86
CA ILE A 127 2.93 -3.97 0.63
C ILE A 127 1.96 -4.01 -0.55
N GLY A 128 2.39 -3.53 -1.71
CA GLY A 128 1.55 -3.48 -2.92
C GLY A 128 0.54 -2.33 -2.97
N MET A 129 0.37 -1.56 -1.89
CA MET A 129 -0.49 -0.38 -1.87
C MET A 129 0.00 0.68 -2.87
N LYS A 130 -0.91 1.35 -3.57
CA LYS A 130 -0.60 2.56 -4.35
C LYS A 130 -0.82 3.80 -3.49
N PRO A 131 0.22 4.61 -3.23
CA PRO A 131 0.06 5.84 -2.45
C PRO A 131 -0.82 6.85 -3.20
N GLY A 132 -1.88 7.32 -2.53
CA GLY A 132 -2.79 8.31 -3.08
C GLY A 132 -2.20 9.72 -3.18
N LYS A 133 -3.03 10.72 -3.54
CA LYS A 133 -2.61 12.11 -3.77
C LYS A 133 -2.05 12.83 -2.55
N THR A 134 -2.36 12.38 -1.35
CA THR A 134 -1.81 12.94 -0.11
C THR A 134 -0.34 12.58 0.12
N TRP A 135 0.19 11.65 -0.66
CA TRP A 135 1.59 11.26 -0.64
C TRP A 135 2.39 12.11 -1.63
N VAL A 136 3.38 12.83 -1.14
CA VAL A 136 4.21 13.74 -1.94
C VAL A 136 5.54 13.05 -2.27
N ALA A 137 6.04 13.22 -3.50
CA ALA A 137 7.36 12.75 -3.87
C ALA A 137 8.42 13.39 -2.96
N TYR A 138 9.38 12.59 -2.51
CA TYR A 138 10.39 13.03 -1.56
C TYR A 138 11.78 12.53 -1.94
N THR A 139 12.78 13.38 -1.75
CA THR A 139 14.20 13.01 -1.90
C THR A 139 14.87 13.14 -0.53
N SER A 140 15.59 12.09 -0.11
CA SER A 140 16.29 12.06 1.17
C SER A 140 17.17 13.30 1.34
N GLY A 141 17.09 13.95 2.50
CA GLY A 141 17.86 15.15 2.84
C GLY A 141 17.30 16.47 2.33
N THR A 142 16.17 16.49 1.62
CA THR A 142 15.52 17.76 1.21
C THR A 142 14.63 18.31 2.33
N ASP A 143 14.33 19.60 2.28
CA ASP A 143 13.44 20.24 3.24
C ASP A 143 11.99 19.84 3.01
N LEU A 144 11.28 19.52 4.07
CA LEU A 144 9.86 19.19 4.10
C LEU A 144 9.16 20.08 5.14
N THR A 145 8.07 20.73 4.76
CA THR A 145 7.23 21.48 5.71
C THR A 145 6.42 20.51 6.56
N ALA A 146 6.68 20.49 7.85
CA ALA A 146 5.98 19.63 8.79
C ALA A 146 6.13 20.16 10.22
N ALA A 147 5.11 20.02 11.05
CA ALA A 147 5.14 20.45 12.45
C ALA A 147 5.88 19.44 13.33
N THR A 148 6.65 19.92 14.29
CA THR A 148 7.27 19.08 15.32
C THR A 148 6.21 18.27 16.07
N GLY A 149 6.46 16.98 16.27
CA GLY A 149 5.56 16.06 16.96
C GLY A 149 4.56 15.35 16.05
N THR A 150 4.44 15.74 14.76
CA THR A 150 3.73 14.95 13.76
C THR A 150 4.57 13.75 13.30
N TYR A 151 3.99 12.83 12.57
CA TYR A 151 4.69 11.68 12.01
C TYR A 151 4.92 11.87 10.51
N ALA A 152 6.14 11.62 10.06
CA ALA A 152 6.46 11.49 8.65
C ALA A 152 6.60 10.00 8.33
N THR A 153 5.71 9.48 7.51
CA THR A 153 5.77 8.11 6.98
C THR A 153 6.33 8.17 5.58
N VAL A 154 7.37 7.41 5.30
CA VAL A 154 8.04 7.32 3.99
C VAL A 154 7.83 5.93 3.42
N VAL A 155 7.56 5.88 2.13
CA VAL A 155 7.42 4.62 1.37
C VAL A 155 8.35 4.63 0.17
N GLU A 156 8.89 3.47 -0.15
CA GLU A 156 9.61 3.18 -1.39
C GLU A 156 8.65 2.47 -2.35
N LEU A 157 8.70 2.88 -3.61
CA LEU A 157 7.85 2.35 -4.67
C LEU A 157 8.65 1.51 -5.64
N ASP A 158 8.04 0.47 -6.15
CA ASP A 158 8.52 -0.30 -7.29
C ASP A 158 8.28 0.42 -8.62
N GLY A 159 8.66 -0.22 -9.74
CA GLY A 159 8.45 0.31 -11.08
C GLY A 159 6.98 0.45 -11.51
N ALA A 160 6.05 -0.19 -10.80
CA ALA A 160 4.60 -0.08 -11.00
C ALA A 160 3.95 0.99 -10.08
N GLY A 161 4.75 1.67 -9.26
CA GLY A 161 4.28 2.68 -8.31
C GLY A 161 3.63 2.10 -7.06
N LYS A 162 3.89 0.84 -6.74
CA LYS A 162 3.37 0.16 -5.56
C LYS A 162 4.41 0.14 -4.44
N VAL A 163 3.95 0.18 -3.19
CA VAL A 163 4.81 0.19 -2.01
C VAL A 163 5.48 -1.16 -1.80
N VAL A 164 6.80 -1.12 -1.62
CA VAL A 164 7.63 -2.30 -1.31
C VAL A 164 8.36 -2.18 0.03
N LYS A 165 8.64 -0.96 0.49
CA LYS A 165 9.22 -0.71 1.80
C LYS A 165 8.59 0.51 2.45
N ALA A 166 8.59 0.56 3.79
CA ALA A 166 8.08 1.70 4.54
C ALA A 166 8.88 1.95 5.82
N GLY A 167 8.80 3.19 6.29
CA GLY A 167 9.34 3.58 7.59
C GLY A 167 8.70 4.87 8.06
N SER A 168 8.65 5.09 9.37
CA SER A 168 8.09 6.32 9.93
C SER A 168 8.97 6.86 11.05
N THR A 169 8.90 8.16 11.26
CA THR A 169 9.59 8.87 12.34
C THR A 169 8.76 10.03 12.85
N VAL A 170 9.01 10.41 14.10
CA VAL A 170 8.46 11.67 14.64
C VAL A 170 9.25 12.84 14.03
N VAL A 171 8.53 13.85 13.57
CA VAL A 171 9.10 15.04 12.96
C VAL A 171 9.76 15.93 14.02
N THR A 172 10.98 16.35 13.74
CA THR A 172 11.69 17.43 14.44
C THR A 172 11.87 18.60 13.44
N ALA A 173 10.99 19.59 13.51
CA ALA A 173 11.09 20.77 12.66
C ALA A 173 11.98 21.84 13.31
N LYS A 174 12.55 22.72 12.50
CA LYS A 174 13.26 23.90 12.98
C LYS A 174 12.28 24.83 13.70
N ALA A 175 12.60 25.15 14.95
CA ALA A 175 11.83 26.12 15.73
C ALA A 175 12.01 27.53 15.17
N GLY A 176 10.96 28.36 15.27
CA GLY A 176 11.07 29.79 15.07
C GLY A 176 11.99 30.42 16.13
N ALA A 177 12.77 31.39 15.74
CA ALA A 177 13.54 32.22 16.66
C ALA A 177 12.59 33.21 17.36
#